data_49a31996d8a670467fc7ee05698b8c83
#
_entry.id   49a31996d8a670467fc7ee05698b8c83
#
_cell.length_a   1.000
_cell.length_b   1.000
_cell.length_c   1.000
_cell.angle_alpha   90.00
_cell.angle_beta   90.00
_cell.angle_gamma   90.00
#
_symmetry.space_group_name_H-M   'P 1'
#
loop_
_entity.id
_entity.type
_entity.pdbx_description
1 polymer ?
#
loop_
_entity_poly.entity_id
_entity_poly.type
_entity_poly.pdbx_seq_one_letter_code
_entity_poly.pdbx_strand_id
1 'polypeptide(L)'
;MYDRAMNGASPNIAAFVLAGGKSTRMGADKAFVMLDGRTLLARALDLARSVTKDVRIVGEAAKFSSFAPTVEDLFPGCGPLAGIHAALRASSAEWNLVLAVDVPFVSPELLASLIARARDSKAVATVPRSSRGWQPLCAVYRRAFADLAEPALRAGHYKIDALFAGQGILAISEEELLSAGFSREMFRNLNTPEEVAAASGVSTQKPEPEIRKPETAIRKQEAGGREPEADSKREPYIEFRDVYKAFGDNVVLDHVSFNVLPGETVCILGRSGVGKSVSLHHIMGFLKPDSGRVIVAGDDITDYTEDQLEGIRKKVTMVFQNGALFDSLTVGENVAFPLRETQELTEEQIFQIVDGLLQMVGVQEMGDLLPSDLSTGMKRSVAIARALAARPECVLFDEPTTMVDPLMAQLLGDLIKRLKIQLNLTSIVVTHDMRLAKKLAERVVFLHEGKAIFFGTYAEMENCQEPIIQEFLELDQLKLEA
;
A
#
# COMPACT_ATOMS: atom_id res chain seq x y z
N MET A 1 -8.80 -33.77 20.44
CA MET A 1 -10.09 -34.40 20.08
C MET A 1 -10.88 -33.38 19.20
N TYR A 2 -10.23 -32.84 18.13
CA TYR A 2 -10.76 -31.83 17.23
C TYR A 2 -10.38 -32.12 15.77
N ASP A 3 -10.51 -33.38 15.39
CA ASP A 3 -10.10 -33.83 14.04
C ASP A 3 -11.10 -34.84 13.48
N ARG A 4 -12.37 -34.43 13.33
CA ARG A 4 -13.40 -35.26 12.64
C ARG A 4 -14.65 -34.44 12.33
N ALA A 5 -14.60 -33.46 11.39
CA ALA A 5 -15.80 -32.95 10.72
C ALA A 5 -15.48 -32.05 9.51
N MET A 6 -14.63 -32.50 8.58
CA MET A 6 -14.43 -31.80 7.28
C MET A 6 -14.56 -32.79 6.11
N ASN A 7 -15.61 -33.61 6.15
CA ASN A 7 -16.05 -34.37 4.97
C ASN A 7 -17.57 -34.37 4.90
N GLY A 8 -18.14 -33.33 4.35
CA GLY A 8 -19.56 -33.20 4.05
C GLY A 8 -19.77 -31.87 3.35
N ALA A 9 -20.37 -31.90 2.15
CA ALA A 9 -20.77 -30.83 1.24
C ALA A 9 -20.33 -29.40 1.65
N SER A 10 -19.51 -28.76 0.83
CA SER A 10 -19.12 -27.33 1.04
C SER A 10 -20.34 -26.53 1.44
N PRO A 11 -20.31 -25.79 2.56
CA PRO A 11 -21.47 -25.04 3.00
C PRO A 11 -21.93 -24.09 1.90
N ASN A 12 -23.22 -24.08 1.59
CA ASN A 12 -23.84 -23.20 0.61
C ASN A 12 -23.84 -21.75 1.10
N ILE A 13 -22.64 -21.14 1.20
CA ILE A 13 -22.36 -19.81 1.71
C ILE A 13 -21.60 -19.01 0.67
N ALA A 14 -22.07 -17.80 0.39
CA ALA A 14 -21.33 -16.76 -0.32
C ALA A 14 -21.02 -15.59 0.62
N ALA A 15 -19.96 -14.86 0.36
CA ALA A 15 -19.61 -13.62 1.05
C ALA A 15 -19.57 -12.44 0.08
N PHE A 16 -20.08 -11.31 0.51
CA PHE A 16 -20.16 -10.09 -0.28
C PHE A 16 -19.51 -8.95 0.50
N VAL A 17 -18.44 -8.37 -0.06
CA VAL A 17 -17.77 -7.21 0.50
C VAL A 17 -18.36 -5.95 -0.14
N LEU A 18 -19.03 -5.12 0.65
CA LEU A 18 -19.60 -3.86 0.18
C LEU A 18 -18.48 -2.80 0.15
N ALA A 19 -18.04 -2.48 -1.06
CA ALA A 19 -16.99 -1.49 -1.32
C ALA A 19 -17.53 -0.20 -1.97
N GLY A 20 -18.84 -0.15 -2.30
CA GLY A 20 -19.50 1.01 -2.87
C GLY A 20 -19.91 2.06 -1.82
N GLY A 21 -19.83 3.33 -2.18
CA GLY A 21 -20.28 4.46 -1.37
C GLY A 21 -19.51 5.74 -1.68
N LYS A 22 -20.20 6.89 -1.77
CA LYS A 22 -19.55 8.20 -1.94
C LYS A 22 -18.89 8.58 -0.62
N SER A 23 -17.60 8.28 -0.45
CA SER A 23 -16.81 8.60 0.74
C SER A 23 -16.44 10.08 0.82
N THR A 24 -17.45 10.98 0.81
CA THR A 24 -17.24 12.44 0.77
C THR A 24 -16.51 13.00 1.99
N ARG A 25 -16.43 12.25 3.10
CA ARG A 25 -15.77 12.70 4.36
C ARG A 25 -14.31 12.24 4.48
N MET A 26 -13.90 11.24 3.71
CA MET A 26 -12.54 10.67 3.77
C MET A 26 -11.61 11.29 2.73
N GLY A 27 -12.13 12.11 1.79
CA GLY A 27 -11.34 12.64 0.66
C GLY A 27 -10.77 11.57 -0.29
N ALA A 28 -10.96 10.28 0.05
CA ALA A 28 -10.52 9.12 -0.72
C ALA A 28 -11.57 8.01 -0.61
N ASP A 29 -11.52 7.05 -1.54
CA ASP A 29 -12.37 5.87 -1.47
C ASP A 29 -11.98 4.98 -0.30
N LYS A 30 -12.93 4.73 0.62
CA LYS A 30 -12.72 3.90 1.81
C LYS A 30 -12.10 2.53 1.50
N ALA A 31 -12.48 1.92 0.40
CA ALA A 31 -11.98 0.60 0.02
C ALA A 31 -10.45 0.54 -0.05
N PHE A 32 -9.81 1.65 -0.44
CA PHE A 32 -8.36 1.73 -0.62
C PHE A 32 -7.61 2.41 0.53
N VAL A 33 -8.32 2.80 1.59
CA VAL A 33 -7.68 3.34 2.80
C VAL A 33 -6.82 2.27 3.45
N MET A 34 -5.60 2.65 3.83
CA MET A 34 -4.61 1.75 4.44
C MET A 34 -4.77 1.70 5.96
N LEU A 35 -4.78 0.50 6.51
CA LEU A 35 -4.70 0.23 7.94
C LEU A 35 -3.64 -0.85 8.17
N ASP A 36 -2.57 -0.54 8.92
CA ASP A 36 -1.44 -1.45 9.20
C ASP A 36 -0.86 -2.10 7.94
N GLY A 37 -0.66 -1.31 6.89
CA GLY A 37 -0.02 -1.76 5.65
C GLY A 37 -0.91 -2.53 4.68
N ARG A 38 -2.23 -2.66 4.94
CA ARG A 38 -3.22 -3.30 4.05
C ARG A 38 -4.40 -2.38 3.79
N THR A 39 -4.95 -2.40 2.57
CA THR A 39 -6.19 -1.67 2.29
C THR A 39 -7.35 -2.27 3.08
N LEU A 40 -8.35 -1.45 3.42
CA LEU A 40 -9.58 -1.94 4.05
C LEU A 40 -10.27 -3.00 3.17
N LEU A 41 -10.23 -2.85 1.84
CA LEU A 41 -10.75 -3.83 0.90
C LEU A 41 -10.00 -5.17 0.99
N ALA A 42 -8.68 -5.16 0.97
CA ALA A 42 -7.88 -6.37 1.08
C ALA A 42 -8.14 -7.11 2.41
N ARG A 43 -8.22 -6.36 3.53
CA ARG A 43 -8.57 -6.92 4.84
C ARG A 43 -9.96 -7.55 4.85
N ALA A 44 -10.96 -6.87 4.27
CA ALA A 44 -12.32 -7.37 4.19
C ALA A 44 -12.42 -8.62 3.29
N LEU A 45 -11.69 -8.66 2.17
CA LEU A 45 -11.63 -9.83 1.29
C LEU A 45 -10.96 -11.03 1.97
N ASP A 46 -9.83 -10.83 2.66
CA ASP A 46 -9.15 -11.90 3.40
C ASP A 46 -10.05 -12.44 4.52
N LEU A 47 -10.72 -11.55 5.24
CA LEU A 47 -11.67 -11.91 6.27
C LEU A 47 -12.85 -12.70 5.69
N ALA A 48 -13.41 -12.30 4.55
CA ALA A 48 -14.46 -13.03 3.86
C ALA A 48 -13.96 -14.41 3.36
N ARG A 49 -12.75 -14.48 2.82
CA ARG A 49 -12.09 -15.72 2.35
C ARG A 49 -11.81 -16.72 3.48
N SER A 50 -11.70 -16.26 4.73
CA SER A 50 -11.52 -17.16 5.88
C SER A 50 -12.74 -18.05 6.14
N VAL A 51 -13.93 -17.69 5.63
CA VAL A 51 -15.19 -18.43 5.88
C VAL A 51 -15.79 -19.07 4.63
N THR A 52 -15.44 -18.61 3.43
CA THR A 52 -15.93 -19.19 2.16
C THR A 52 -14.98 -18.88 0.99
N LYS A 53 -15.03 -19.74 -0.05
CA LYS A 53 -14.33 -19.50 -1.31
C LYS A 53 -15.13 -18.64 -2.31
N ASP A 54 -16.47 -18.59 -2.19
CA ASP A 54 -17.32 -17.72 -3.02
C ASP A 54 -17.38 -16.32 -2.40
N VAL A 55 -16.39 -15.51 -2.74
CA VAL A 55 -16.27 -14.13 -2.28
C VAL A 55 -16.42 -13.18 -3.46
N ARG A 56 -17.30 -12.20 -3.33
CA ARG A 56 -17.60 -11.19 -4.37
C ARG A 56 -17.58 -9.80 -3.77
N ILE A 57 -17.34 -8.79 -4.61
CA ILE A 57 -17.42 -7.38 -4.23
C ILE A 57 -18.74 -6.80 -4.74
N VAL A 58 -19.40 -5.98 -3.93
CA VAL A 58 -20.52 -5.16 -4.39
C VAL A 58 -20.02 -3.74 -4.60
N GLY A 59 -20.08 -3.27 -5.85
CA GLY A 59 -19.57 -1.95 -6.25
C GLY A 59 -19.40 -1.83 -7.76
N GLU A 60 -18.69 -0.82 -8.23
CA GLU A 60 -18.43 -0.55 -9.64
C GLU A 60 -17.48 -1.60 -10.24
N ALA A 61 -17.92 -2.34 -11.26
CA ALA A 61 -17.11 -3.39 -11.89
C ALA A 61 -15.78 -2.86 -12.46
N ALA A 62 -15.79 -1.68 -13.08
CA ALA A 62 -14.59 -1.04 -13.62
C ALA A 62 -13.51 -0.80 -12.55
N LYS A 63 -13.90 -0.72 -11.27
CA LYS A 63 -13.03 -0.38 -10.15
C LYS A 63 -12.57 -1.60 -9.35
N PHE A 64 -13.41 -2.60 -9.22
CA PHE A 64 -13.21 -3.70 -8.27
C PHE A 64 -13.03 -5.08 -8.92
N SER A 65 -13.30 -5.24 -10.22
CA SER A 65 -13.22 -6.55 -10.89
C SER A 65 -11.83 -7.19 -10.87
N SER A 66 -10.78 -6.39 -10.68
CA SER A 66 -9.40 -6.88 -10.52
C SER A 66 -9.11 -7.51 -9.15
N PHE A 67 -9.99 -7.33 -8.15
CA PHE A 67 -9.78 -7.84 -6.78
C PHE A 67 -10.60 -9.10 -6.49
N ALA A 68 -11.84 -9.15 -7.02
CA ALA A 68 -12.74 -10.30 -6.95
C ALA A 68 -13.91 -10.11 -7.94
N PRO A 69 -14.69 -11.18 -8.26
CA PRO A 69 -15.91 -11.06 -9.04
C PRO A 69 -16.81 -9.97 -8.45
N THR A 70 -17.27 -9.05 -9.28
CA THR A 70 -17.99 -7.86 -8.85
C THR A 70 -19.46 -7.92 -9.23
N VAL A 71 -20.32 -7.46 -8.33
CA VAL A 71 -21.77 -7.31 -8.50
C VAL A 71 -22.09 -5.83 -8.45
N GLU A 72 -22.77 -5.31 -9.46
CA GLU A 72 -23.18 -3.91 -9.50
C GLU A 72 -24.56 -3.70 -8.87
N ASP A 73 -24.75 -2.51 -8.30
CA ASP A 73 -26.02 -2.12 -7.69
C ASP A 73 -27.14 -2.02 -8.72
N LEU A 74 -28.25 -2.70 -8.46
CA LEU A 74 -29.48 -2.58 -9.25
C LEU A 74 -30.27 -1.29 -8.98
N PHE A 75 -29.97 -0.62 -7.85
CA PHE A 75 -30.56 0.64 -7.42
C PHE A 75 -29.44 1.64 -7.07
N PRO A 76 -28.76 2.23 -8.08
CA PRO A 76 -27.61 3.11 -7.84
C PRO A 76 -27.97 4.32 -6.97
N GLY A 77 -27.12 4.61 -5.99
CA GLY A 77 -27.31 5.77 -5.11
C GLY A 77 -28.30 5.59 -3.96
N CYS A 78 -28.92 4.41 -3.82
CA CYS A 78 -29.88 4.11 -2.75
C CYS A 78 -29.24 3.58 -1.45
N GLY A 79 -27.91 3.70 -1.33
CA GLY A 79 -27.18 3.39 -0.10
C GLY A 79 -26.96 1.88 0.14
N PRO A 80 -26.54 1.50 1.36
CA PRO A 80 -26.13 0.12 1.65
C PRO A 80 -27.20 -0.94 1.46
N LEU A 81 -28.47 -0.59 1.60
CA LEU A 81 -29.58 -1.53 1.35
C LEU A 81 -29.60 -2.03 -0.10
N ALA A 82 -29.29 -1.15 -1.05
CA ALA A 82 -29.19 -1.51 -2.47
C ALA A 82 -28.06 -2.51 -2.71
N GLY A 83 -26.91 -2.31 -2.08
CA GLY A 83 -25.79 -3.24 -2.15
C GLY A 83 -26.14 -4.63 -1.57
N ILE A 84 -26.82 -4.68 -0.41
CA ILE A 84 -27.32 -5.96 0.15
C ILE A 84 -28.29 -6.62 -0.82
N HIS A 85 -29.25 -5.89 -1.38
CA HIS A 85 -30.21 -6.40 -2.34
C HIS A 85 -29.50 -6.99 -3.58
N ALA A 86 -28.56 -6.25 -4.17
CA ALA A 86 -27.78 -6.69 -5.34
C ALA A 86 -27.00 -7.97 -5.03
N ALA A 87 -26.33 -8.03 -3.88
CA ALA A 87 -25.62 -9.22 -3.40
C ALA A 87 -26.52 -10.45 -3.37
N LEU A 88 -27.71 -10.32 -2.75
CA LEU A 88 -28.65 -11.42 -2.58
C LEU A 88 -29.30 -11.86 -3.89
N ARG A 89 -29.55 -10.93 -4.83
CA ARG A 89 -30.07 -11.27 -6.17
C ARG A 89 -29.03 -11.97 -7.03
N ALA A 90 -27.74 -11.64 -6.88
CA ALA A 90 -26.66 -12.29 -7.60
C ALA A 90 -26.24 -13.64 -7.00
N SER A 91 -26.64 -13.95 -5.77
CA SER A 91 -26.25 -15.17 -5.07
C SER A 91 -27.09 -16.38 -5.44
N SER A 92 -26.44 -17.55 -5.53
CA SER A 92 -27.09 -18.85 -5.50
C SER A 92 -27.06 -19.53 -4.13
N ALA A 93 -26.28 -18.97 -3.18
CA ALA A 93 -26.10 -19.52 -1.85
C ALA A 93 -27.34 -19.27 -0.95
N GLU A 94 -27.58 -20.18 -0.01
CA GLU A 94 -28.66 -20.03 0.97
C GLU A 94 -28.34 -18.95 2.01
N TRP A 95 -27.07 -18.94 2.51
CA TRP A 95 -26.58 -17.95 3.45
C TRP A 95 -25.56 -17.03 2.79
N ASN A 96 -25.72 -15.74 3.00
CA ASN A 96 -24.90 -14.70 2.38
C ASN A 96 -24.36 -13.79 3.46
N LEU A 97 -23.04 -13.90 3.71
CA LEU A 97 -22.35 -12.97 4.58
C LEU A 97 -22.19 -11.63 3.85
N VAL A 98 -22.61 -10.57 4.49
CA VAL A 98 -22.38 -9.19 4.02
C VAL A 98 -21.40 -8.52 4.96
N LEU A 99 -20.33 -7.96 4.41
CA LEU A 99 -19.27 -7.30 5.16
C LEU A 99 -18.93 -5.96 4.49
N ALA A 100 -18.97 -4.86 5.23
CA ALA A 100 -18.48 -3.58 4.73
C ALA A 100 -16.95 -3.46 4.89
N VAL A 101 -16.32 -2.68 4.02
CA VAL A 101 -14.86 -2.43 4.08
C VAL A 101 -14.44 -1.62 5.31
N ASP A 102 -15.36 -0.90 5.95
CA ASP A 102 -15.08 0.05 7.04
C ASP A 102 -15.16 -0.55 8.46
N VAL A 103 -15.29 -1.87 8.59
CA VAL A 103 -15.26 -2.61 9.87
C VAL A 103 -14.02 -3.51 10.00
N PRO A 104 -12.81 -2.94 10.01
CA PRO A 104 -11.56 -3.71 9.88
C PRO A 104 -11.18 -4.54 11.11
N PHE A 105 -11.89 -4.39 12.24
CA PHE A 105 -11.60 -5.07 13.52
C PHE A 105 -12.44 -6.33 13.73
N VAL A 106 -13.31 -6.68 12.78
CA VAL A 106 -14.06 -7.93 12.79
C VAL A 106 -13.10 -9.11 12.68
N SER A 107 -13.32 -10.15 13.50
CA SER A 107 -12.49 -11.34 13.49
C SER A 107 -13.12 -12.50 12.71
N PRO A 108 -12.32 -13.46 12.20
CA PRO A 108 -12.82 -14.67 11.55
C PRO A 108 -13.74 -15.48 12.46
N GLU A 109 -13.45 -15.52 13.77
CA GLU A 109 -14.23 -16.25 14.76
C GLU A 109 -15.64 -15.66 14.91
N LEU A 110 -15.78 -14.32 14.85
CA LEU A 110 -17.10 -13.68 14.85
C LEU A 110 -17.89 -14.09 13.62
N LEU A 111 -17.30 -14.04 12.42
CA LEU A 111 -17.99 -14.43 11.19
C LEU A 111 -18.43 -15.89 11.22
N ALA A 112 -17.56 -16.79 11.69
CA ALA A 112 -17.92 -18.20 11.87
C ALA A 112 -19.10 -18.39 12.86
N SER A 113 -19.11 -17.64 13.97
CA SER A 113 -20.21 -17.65 14.95
C SER A 113 -21.52 -17.15 14.35
N LEU A 114 -21.50 -16.05 13.58
CA LEU A 114 -22.67 -15.50 12.90
C LEU A 114 -23.27 -16.52 11.91
N ILE A 115 -22.41 -17.16 11.12
CA ILE A 115 -22.81 -18.19 10.16
C ILE A 115 -23.42 -19.40 10.85
N ALA A 116 -22.83 -19.88 11.93
CA ALA A 116 -23.36 -21.00 12.71
C ALA A 116 -24.77 -20.67 13.24
N ARG A 117 -24.95 -19.50 13.86
CA ARG A 117 -26.26 -19.06 14.36
C ARG A 117 -27.28 -18.86 13.26
N ALA A 118 -26.85 -18.37 12.08
CA ALA A 118 -27.75 -18.22 10.94
C ALA A 118 -28.27 -19.57 10.43
N ARG A 119 -27.43 -20.61 10.45
CA ARG A 119 -27.79 -21.99 10.08
C ARG A 119 -28.80 -22.61 11.03
N ASP A 120 -28.61 -22.38 12.33
CA ASP A 120 -29.48 -22.93 13.37
C ASP A 120 -30.81 -22.17 13.50
N SER A 121 -30.96 -21.06 12.75
CA SER A 121 -32.13 -20.20 12.79
C SER A 121 -32.95 -20.31 11.50
N LYS A 122 -34.26 -20.06 11.61
CA LYS A 122 -35.17 -19.82 10.47
C LYS A 122 -35.23 -18.36 10.06
N ALA A 123 -34.46 -17.46 10.69
CA ALA A 123 -34.45 -16.04 10.42
C ALA A 123 -34.00 -15.72 9.00
N VAL A 124 -34.55 -14.69 8.39
CA VAL A 124 -34.11 -14.20 7.07
C VAL A 124 -32.86 -13.35 7.14
N ALA A 125 -32.53 -12.83 8.35
CA ALA A 125 -31.25 -12.18 8.61
C ALA A 125 -30.81 -12.46 10.06
N THR A 126 -29.51 -12.63 10.25
CA THR A 126 -28.82 -12.76 11.55
C THR A 126 -27.89 -11.57 11.69
N VAL A 127 -28.22 -10.65 12.60
CA VAL A 127 -27.59 -9.33 12.65
C VAL A 127 -27.11 -9.02 14.06
N PRO A 128 -25.82 -8.68 14.27
CA PRO A 128 -25.36 -8.19 15.55
C PRO A 128 -26.01 -6.84 15.91
N ARG A 129 -26.23 -6.65 17.20
CA ARG A 129 -26.75 -5.40 17.75
C ARG A 129 -25.88 -4.96 18.92
N SER A 130 -25.12 -3.90 18.70
CA SER A 130 -24.29 -3.27 19.73
C SER A 130 -25.01 -2.12 20.42
N SER A 131 -24.39 -1.52 21.43
CA SER A 131 -24.84 -0.26 22.06
C SER A 131 -24.96 0.90 21.07
N ARG A 132 -24.28 0.83 19.92
CA ARG A 132 -24.37 1.81 18.83
C ARG A 132 -25.48 1.52 17.81
N GLY A 133 -26.26 0.46 18.01
CA GLY A 133 -27.34 0.04 17.12
C GLY A 133 -27.04 -1.24 16.34
N TRP A 134 -27.85 -1.48 15.34
CA TRP A 134 -27.70 -2.64 14.44
C TRP A 134 -26.43 -2.57 13.62
N GLN A 135 -25.85 -3.73 13.32
CA GLN A 135 -24.64 -3.89 12.49
C GLN A 135 -24.99 -4.62 11.18
N PRO A 136 -25.82 -4.01 10.31
CA PRO A 136 -26.36 -4.67 9.13
C PRO A 136 -25.30 -4.98 8.06
N LEU A 137 -24.14 -4.30 8.14
CA LEU A 137 -23.04 -4.46 7.21
C LEU A 137 -21.94 -5.39 7.74
N CYS A 138 -22.23 -6.14 8.81
CA CYS A 138 -21.48 -7.30 9.28
C CYS A 138 -22.50 -8.35 9.75
N ALA A 139 -23.23 -8.97 8.79
CA ALA A 139 -24.38 -9.80 9.08
C ALA A 139 -24.55 -10.91 8.04
N VAL A 140 -25.34 -11.93 8.38
CA VAL A 140 -25.67 -13.04 7.48
C VAL A 140 -27.14 -12.93 7.05
N TYR A 141 -27.37 -12.99 5.75
CA TYR A 141 -28.70 -12.86 5.13
C TYR A 141 -29.08 -14.12 4.36
N ARG A 142 -30.35 -14.52 4.40
CA ARG A 142 -30.94 -15.45 3.44
C ARG A 142 -31.38 -14.68 2.19
N ARG A 143 -31.39 -15.34 1.03
CA ARG A 143 -31.86 -14.73 -0.24
C ARG A 143 -33.25 -14.08 -0.12
N ALA A 144 -34.14 -14.67 0.69
CA ALA A 144 -35.49 -14.15 0.92
C ALA A 144 -35.51 -12.70 1.48
N PHE A 145 -34.43 -12.23 2.10
CA PHE A 145 -34.35 -10.84 2.54
C PHE A 145 -34.40 -9.84 1.35
N ALA A 146 -33.95 -10.26 0.16
CA ALA A 146 -34.06 -9.42 -1.04
C ALA A 146 -35.53 -9.08 -1.39
N ASP A 147 -36.45 -9.99 -1.09
CA ASP A 147 -37.88 -9.79 -1.36
C ASP A 147 -38.50 -8.77 -0.37
N LEU A 148 -37.92 -8.56 0.79
CA LEU A 148 -38.23 -7.50 1.74
C LEU A 148 -37.58 -6.17 1.36
N ALA A 149 -36.36 -6.21 0.86
CA ALA A 149 -35.58 -5.04 0.52
C ALA A 149 -36.06 -4.33 -0.76
N GLU A 150 -36.47 -5.09 -1.77
CA GLU A 150 -36.87 -4.52 -3.08
C GLU A 150 -38.08 -3.57 -3.03
N PRO A 151 -39.20 -3.90 -2.36
CA PRO A 151 -40.32 -2.96 -2.21
C PRO A 151 -39.92 -1.69 -1.47
N ALA A 152 -39.08 -1.79 -0.43
CA ALA A 152 -38.60 -0.64 0.32
C ALA A 152 -37.73 0.28 -0.56
N LEU A 153 -36.80 -0.30 -1.37
CA LEU A 153 -35.98 0.45 -2.32
C LEU A 153 -36.83 1.17 -3.37
N ARG A 154 -37.85 0.49 -3.92
CA ARG A 154 -38.80 1.07 -4.89
C ARG A 154 -39.66 2.19 -4.29
N ALA A 155 -39.95 2.11 -2.99
CA ALA A 155 -40.68 3.13 -2.26
C ALA A 155 -39.84 4.30 -1.74
N GLY A 156 -38.51 4.29 -2.01
CA GLY A 156 -37.59 5.31 -1.53
C GLY A 156 -37.22 5.18 -0.05
N HIS A 157 -37.45 4.02 0.56
CA HIS A 157 -37.11 3.73 1.95
C HIS A 157 -35.74 2.98 2.01
N TYR A 158 -34.67 3.69 2.30
CA TYR A 158 -33.30 3.15 2.22
C TYR A 158 -32.70 2.73 3.57
N LYS A 159 -33.43 2.93 4.70
CA LYS A 159 -32.96 2.55 6.03
C LYS A 159 -33.13 1.05 6.26
N ILE A 160 -32.02 0.33 6.46
CA ILE A 160 -32.03 -1.12 6.68
C ILE A 160 -32.72 -1.47 8.00
N ASP A 161 -32.49 -0.69 9.06
CA ASP A 161 -33.02 -0.91 10.40
C ASP A 161 -34.57 -0.92 10.42
N ALA A 162 -35.21 -0.19 9.52
CA ALA A 162 -36.66 -0.16 9.41
C ALA A 162 -37.23 -1.53 8.99
N LEU A 163 -36.45 -2.33 8.24
CA LEU A 163 -36.83 -3.69 7.82
C LEU A 163 -36.64 -4.71 8.95
N PHE A 164 -35.88 -4.37 10.00
CA PHE A 164 -35.67 -5.25 11.15
C PHE A 164 -36.79 -5.20 12.20
N ALA A 165 -37.68 -4.25 12.10
CA ALA A 165 -38.89 -4.18 12.97
C ALA A 165 -39.92 -5.30 12.69
N GLY A 166 -39.74 -6.01 11.53
CA GLY A 166 -40.61 -7.12 11.15
C GLY A 166 -40.15 -8.46 11.78
N GLN A 167 -40.95 -9.50 11.55
CA GLN A 167 -40.63 -10.85 12.00
C GLN A 167 -39.53 -11.46 11.13
N GLY A 168 -38.75 -12.37 11.72
CA GLY A 168 -37.79 -13.17 11.00
C GLY A 168 -36.35 -12.66 11.05
N ILE A 169 -36.01 -11.77 11.98
CA ILE A 169 -34.64 -11.31 12.24
C ILE A 169 -34.12 -11.93 13.53
N LEU A 170 -32.98 -12.57 13.49
CA LEU A 170 -32.23 -13.01 14.67
C LEU A 170 -31.26 -11.89 15.06
N ALA A 171 -31.57 -11.18 16.13
CA ALA A 171 -30.64 -10.23 16.74
C ALA A 171 -29.65 -10.98 17.65
N ILE A 172 -28.37 -10.68 17.51
CA ILE A 172 -27.35 -11.15 18.46
C ILE A 172 -26.95 -9.94 19.30
N SER A 173 -27.29 -9.98 20.59
CA SER A 173 -27.09 -8.83 21.49
C SER A 173 -25.59 -8.62 21.80
N GLU A 174 -25.24 -7.41 22.23
CA GLU A 174 -23.89 -7.09 22.68
C GLU A 174 -23.47 -7.96 23.88
N GLU A 175 -24.41 -8.27 24.77
CA GLU A 175 -24.14 -9.14 25.93
C GLU A 175 -23.78 -10.57 25.52
N GLU A 176 -24.49 -11.12 24.51
CA GLU A 176 -24.16 -12.43 23.95
C GLU A 176 -22.78 -12.44 23.29
N LEU A 177 -22.43 -11.37 22.56
CA LEU A 177 -21.14 -11.21 21.91
C LEU A 177 -19.99 -11.13 22.94
N LEU A 178 -20.17 -10.31 23.98
CA LEU A 178 -19.18 -10.19 25.07
C LEU A 178 -19.02 -11.51 25.85
N SER A 179 -20.14 -12.21 26.12
CA SER A 179 -20.10 -13.52 26.79
C SER A 179 -19.39 -14.60 25.97
N ALA A 180 -19.41 -14.46 24.64
CA ALA A 180 -18.67 -15.30 23.71
C ALA A 180 -17.20 -14.88 23.53
N GLY A 181 -16.73 -13.86 24.26
CA GLY A 181 -15.34 -13.38 24.24
C GLY A 181 -15.03 -12.35 23.14
N PHE A 182 -16.05 -11.80 22.49
CA PHE A 182 -15.86 -10.79 21.45
C PHE A 182 -15.75 -9.39 22.05
N SER A 183 -14.93 -8.51 21.45
CA SER A 183 -14.72 -7.13 21.92
C SER A 183 -15.77 -6.19 21.38
N ARG A 184 -16.11 -5.12 22.12
CA ARG A 184 -16.93 -4.01 21.64
C ARG A 184 -16.32 -3.25 20.46
N GLU A 185 -15.01 -3.22 20.36
CA GLU A 185 -14.27 -2.51 19.32
C GLU A 185 -14.40 -3.16 17.93
N MET A 186 -14.89 -4.41 17.83
CA MET A 186 -15.03 -5.12 16.55
C MET A 186 -15.92 -4.37 15.53
N PHE A 187 -16.91 -3.63 16.00
CA PHE A 187 -17.82 -2.86 15.13
C PHE A 187 -17.46 -1.38 15.07
N ARG A 188 -16.21 -1.05 15.39
CA ARG A 188 -15.70 0.30 15.22
C ARG A 188 -15.48 0.57 13.75
N ASN A 189 -16.28 1.47 13.19
CA ASN A 189 -16.13 1.94 11.82
C ASN A 189 -15.00 2.95 11.74
N LEU A 190 -14.28 2.93 10.63
CA LEU A 190 -13.29 3.95 10.29
C LEU A 190 -13.90 4.87 9.22
N ASN A 191 -14.25 6.10 9.59
CA ASN A 191 -14.95 7.05 8.74
C ASN A 191 -14.14 8.30 8.41
N THR A 192 -13.03 8.54 9.15
CA THR A 192 -12.16 9.70 8.95
C THR A 192 -10.69 9.29 8.96
N PRO A 193 -9.79 10.07 8.33
CA PRO A 193 -8.34 9.80 8.37
C PRO A 193 -7.77 9.75 9.80
N GLU A 194 -8.32 10.56 10.72
CA GLU A 194 -7.92 10.59 12.12
C GLU A 194 -8.27 9.30 12.84
N GLU A 195 -9.46 8.73 12.56
CA GLU A 195 -9.88 7.42 13.11
C GLU A 195 -8.99 6.29 12.61
N VAL A 196 -8.54 6.34 11.35
CA VAL A 196 -7.58 5.39 10.79
C VAL A 196 -6.22 5.52 11.46
N ALA A 197 -5.71 6.75 11.63
CA ALA A 197 -4.44 6.99 12.30
C ALA A 197 -4.46 6.52 13.76
N ALA A 198 -5.56 6.77 14.48
CA ALA A 198 -5.73 6.31 15.86
C ALA A 198 -5.89 4.78 15.97
N ALA A 199 -6.36 4.12 14.92
CA ALA A 199 -6.56 2.67 14.87
C ALA A 199 -5.25 1.90 14.60
N SER A 200 -4.29 2.50 13.91
CA SER A 200 -2.98 1.89 13.60
C SER A 200 -2.10 1.64 14.84
N GLY A 201 -2.55 2.00 16.06
CA GLY A 201 -1.86 1.72 17.33
C GLY A 201 -2.50 0.62 18.19
N VAL A 202 -3.60 0.02 17.75
CA VAL A 202 -4.33 -1.02 18.50
C VAL A 202 -3.92 -2.41 18.02
N SER A 203 -2.83 -2.94 18.60
CA SER A 203 -2.44 -4.34 18.43
C SER A 203 -3.49 -5.26 19.06
N THR A 204 -4.06 -6.17 18.27
CA THR A 204 -4.87 -7.28 18.77
C THR A 204 -3.97 -8.31 19.44
N GLN A 205 -3.64 -8.12 20.72
CA GLN A 205 -2.99 -9.15 21.52
C GLN A 205 -4.05 -10.08 22.09
N LYS A 206 -4.03 -11.36 21.69
CA LYS A 206 -4.55 -12.47 22.50
C LYS A 206 -3.65 -12.63 23.73
N PRO A 207 -4.18 -12.96 24.91
CA PRO A 207 -3.33 -13.35 26.02
C PRO A 207 -2.67 -14.70 25.72
N GLU A 208 -1.36 -14.70 25.52
CA GLU A 208 -0.55 -15.92 25.54
C GLU A 208 -0.29 -16.35 26.97
N PRO A 209 -0.19 -17.68 27.25
CA PRO A 209 0.10 -18.18 28.59
C PRO A 209 1.54 -17.84 29.01
N GLU A 210 1.69 -17.44 30.27
CA GLU A 210 2.96 -17.09 30.89
C GLU A 210 4.01 -18.21 30.75
N ILE A 211 5.04 -17.97 29.96
CA ILE A 211 6.29 -18.72 30.04
C ILE A 211 7.29 -17.86 30.80
N ARG A 212 7.63 -18.31 32.02
CA ARG A 212 8.65 -17.70 32.87
C ARG A 212 9.99 -17.61 32.13
N LYS A 213 10.51 -16.40 31.99
CA LYS A 213 11.89 -16.15 31.55
C LYS A 213 12.81 -16.11 32.79
N PRO A 214 14.04 -16.63 32.71
CA PRO A 214 15.03 -16.46 33.77
C PRO A 214 15.59 -15.05 33.78
N GLU A 215 15.75 -14.50 34.97
CA GLU A 215 16.33 -13.19 35.24
C GLU A 215 17.78 -13.11 34.78
N THR A 216 18.07 -12.12 33.93
CA THR A 216 19.43 -11.59 33.80
C THR A 216 19.38 -10.07 33.93
N ALA A 217 20.01 -9.59 34.95
CA ALA A 217 20.08 -8.19 35.34
C ALA A 217 20.83 -7.36 34.29
N ILE A 218 20.19 -6.31 33.75
CA ILE A 218 20.87 -5.23 33.04
C ILE A 218 20.48 -3.89 33.69
N ARG A 219 21.52 -3.22 34.14
CA ARG A 219 21.52 -1.90 34.82
C ARG A 219 20.77 -0.85 34.02
N LYS A 220 19.90 -0.11 34.71
CA LYS A 220 19.38 1.20 34.27
C LYS A 220 20.55 2.18 34.14
N GLN A 221 20.68 2.79 32.94
CA GLN A 221 21.38 4.07 32.80
C GLN A 221 20.34 5.12 32.41
N GLU A 222 20.45 6.24 33.13
CA GLU A 222 19.55 7.37 33.11
C GLU A 222 19.58 8.10 31.76
N ALA A 223 18.40 8.56 31.33
CA ALA A 223 18.22 9.41 30.15
C ALA A 223 18.74 10.84 30.51
N GLY A 224 19.96 11.13 30.08
CA GLY A 224 20.47 12.49 30.00
C GLY A 224 20.28 12.97 28.56
N GLY A 225 19.61 14.15 28.43
CA GLY A 225 19.45 14.81 27.15
C GLY A 225 20.78 15.05 26.45
N ARG A 226 20.83 14.71 25.16
CA ARG A 226 21.92 15.14 24.28
C ARG A 226 21.33 15.92 23.12
N GLU A 227 21.81 17.14 23.02
CA GLU A 227 21.69 18.01 21.84
C GLU A 227 22.26 17.33 20.57
N PRO A 228 21.91 17.75 19.35
CA PRO A 228 22.27 17.08 18.10
C PRO A 228 23.72 17.43 17.69
N GLU A 229 24.66 16.70 18.24
CA GLU A 229 26.05 16.66 17.75
C GLU A 229 26.40 15.21 17.43
N ALA A 230 26.25 14.76 16.16
CA ALA A 230 26.98 13.59 15.63
C ALA A 230 26.66 13.22 14.15
N ASP A 231 26.41 14.18 13.26
CA ASP A 231 26.28 13.83 11.82
C ASP A 231 27.59 13.99 11.02
N SER A 232 28.67 14.40 11.66
CA SER A 232 29.95 14.72 11.01
C SER A 232 30.94 13.54 10.84
N LYS A 233 30.53 12.27 11.09
CA LYS A 233 31.43 11.09 11.02
C LYS A 233 30.93 9.91 10.19
N ARG A 234 29.78 9.98 9.50
CA ARG A 234 29.34 8.91 8.60
C ARG A 234 29.85 9.20 7.20
N GLU A 235 30.60 8.28 6.61
CA GLU A 235 31.00 8.39 5.21
C GLU A 235 29.76 8.31 4.30
N PRO A 236 29.64 9.23 3.32
CA PRO A 236 28.53 9.20 2.35
C PRO A 236 28.49 7.90 1.57
N TYR A 237 27.28 7.37 1.33
CA TYR A 237 27.08 6.23 0.43
C TYR A 237 27.15 6.65 -1.05
N ILE A 238 26.58 7.84 -1.35
CA ILE A 238 26.71 8.48 -2.67
C ILE A 238 27.22 9.90 -2.46
N GLU A 239 28.19 10.33 -3.28
CA GLU A 239 28.72 11.68 -3.21
C GLU A 239 29.03 12.21 -4.61
N PHE A 240 28.50 13.38 -4.91
CA PHE A 240 28.84 14.21 -6.07
C PHE A 240 29.81 15.30 -5.60
N ARG A 241 30.96 15.37 -6.24
CA ARG A 241 31.97 16.41 -5.98
C ARG A 241 32.21 17.21 -7.24
N ASP A 242 31.63 18.42 -7.28
CA ASP A 242 31.86 19.40 -8.35
C ASP A 242 31.56 18.83 -9.76
N VAL A 243 30.47 18.06 -9.89
CA VAL A 243 30.14 17.33 -11.12
C VAL A 243 29.65 18.27 -12.19
N TYR A 244 30.33 18.27 -13.34
CA TYR A 244 29.96 19.02 -14.53
C TYR A 244 29.66 18.05 -15.68
N LYS A 245 28.57 18.33 -16.42
CA LYS A 245 28.17 17.57 -17.61
C LYS A 245 27.51 18.46 -18.64
N ALA A 246 28.02 18.41 -19.88
CA ALA A 246 27.41 19.08 -21.04
C ALA A 246 27.18 18.07 -22.18
N PHE A 247 26.21 18.34 -23.01
CA PHE A 247 25.95 17.65 -24.28
C PHE A 247 26.02 18.68 -25.42
N GLY A 248 27.17 18.76 -26.10
CA GLY A 248 27.49 19.84 -27.00
C GLY A 248 27.53 21.16 -26.23
N ASP A 249 26.78 22.16 -26.71
CA ASP A 249 26.72 23.47 -26.04
C ASP A 249 25.71 23.55 -24.88
N ASN A 250 24.97 22.45 -24.62
CA ASN A 250 23.95 22.43 -23.58
C ASN A 250 24.54 21.88 -22.25
N VAL A 251 24.74 22.77 -21.28
CA VAL A 251 25.17 22.39 -19.92
C VAL A 251 23.96 21.84 -19.14
N VAL A 252 24.09 20.59 -18.65
CA VAL A 252 23.01 19.90 -17.96
C VAL A 252 23.28 19.77 -16.48
N LEU A 253 24.54 19.57 -16.06
CA LEU A 253 24.98 19.69 -14.67
C LEU A 253 26.15 20.68 -14.62
N ASP A 254 26.02 21.71 -13.78
CA ASP A 254 26.98 22.79 -13.63
C ASP A 254 27.51 22.82 -12.21
N HIS A 255 28.63 22.10 -11.99
CA HIS A 255 29.36 22.04 -10.71
C HIS A 255 28.47 21.57 -9.55
N VAL A 256 27.68 20.49 -9.75
CA VAL A 256 26.74 19.95 -8.78
C VAL A 256 27.49 19.17 -7.69
N SER A 257 27.20 19.52 -6.43
CA SER A 257 27.74 18.81 -5.26
C SER A 257 26.63 18.51 -4.26
N PHE A 258 26.52 17.25 -3.85
CA PHE A 258 25.64 16.78 -2.76
C PHE A 258 26.12 15.40 -2.29
N ASN A 259 25.56 14.93 -1.18
CA ASN A 259 25.83 13.59 -0.68
C ASN A 259 24.58 12.91 -0.16
N VAL A 260 24.62 11.57 -0.06
CA VAL A 260 23.56 10.73 0.51
C VAL A 260 24.18 9.80 1.54
N LEU A 261 23.66 9.79 2.75
CA LEU A 261 24.15 8.92 3.83
C LEU A 261 23.53 7.50 3.72
N PRO A 262 24.20 6.46 4.25
CA PRO A 262 23.62 5.13 4.31
C PRO A 262 22.26 5.12 5.02
N GLY A 263 21.23 4.51 4.40
CA GLY A 263 19.87 4.42 4.91
C GLY A 263 19.04 5.71 4.76
N GLU A 264 19.59 6.74 4.13
CA GLU A 264 18.92 8.01 3.89
C GLU A 264 18.11 8.01 2.58
N THR A 265 17.03 8.78 2.54
CA THR A 265 16.31 9.13 1.32
C THR A 265 16.56 10.60 0.96
N VAL A 266 17.22 10.84 -0.17
CA VAL A 266 17.37 12.17 -0.74
C VAL A 266 16.45 12.31 -1.96
N CYS A 267 15.64 13.37 -1.99
CA CYS A 267 14.86 13.72 -3.18
C CYS A 267 15.58 14.76 -4.03
N ILE A 268 15.72 14.52 -5.33
CA ILE A 268 16.22 15.51 -6.29
C ILE A 268 15.01 16.15 -6.98
N LEU A 269 14.80 17.41 -6.70
CA LEU A 269 13.67 18.22 -7.17
C LEU A 269 14.10 19.22 -8.26
N GLY A 270 13.15 19.71 -9.03
CA GLY A 270 13.35 20.73 -10.04
C GLY A 270 12.43 20.53 -11.24
N ARG A 271 12.39 21.51 -12.15
CA ARG A 271 11.58 21.46 -13.38
C ARG A 271 12.05 20.33 -14.31
N SER A 272 11.22 19.94 -15.27
CA SER A 272 11.61 18.96 -16.28
C SER A 272 12.82 19.46 -17.10
N GLY A 273 13.77 18.54 -17.40
CA GLY A 273 14.93 18.84 -18.22
C GLY A 273 16.13 19.47 -17.50
N VAL A 274 16.08 19.72 -16.18
CA VAL A 274 17.16 20.39 -15.42
C VAL A 274 18.31 19.45 -15.00
N GLY A 275 18.37 18.19 -15.49
CA GLY A 275 19.46 17.27 -15.18
C GLY A 275 19.18 16.23 -14.12
N LYS A 276 17.95 16.13 -13.57
CA LYS A 276 17.61 15.17 -12.49
C LYS A 276 17.90 13.72 -12.85
N SER A 277 17.35 13.19 -13.94
CA SER A 277 17.62 11.81 -14.40
C SER A 277 19.07 11.60 -14.84
N VAL A 278 19.71 12.67 -15.34
CA VAL A 278 21.15 12.65 -15.68
C VAL A 278 22.00 12.39 -14.45
N SER A 279 21.62 12.93 -13.28
CA SER A 279 22.31 12.62 -12.02
C SER A 279 22.20 11.13 -11.67
N LEU A 280 21.03 10.49 -11.85
CA LEU A 280 20.88 9.04 -11.63
C LEU A 280 21.76 8.22 -12.61
N HIS A 281 21.86 8.65 -13.86
CA HIS A 281 22.69 7.96 -14.86
C HIS A 281 24.19 8.03 -14.53
N HIS A 282 24.67 9.08 -13.85
CA HIS A 282 26.04 9.15 -13.35
C HIS A 282 26.27 8.16 -12.21
N ILE A 283 25.31 8.02 -11.29
CA ILE A 283 25.38 7.05 -10.17
C ILE A 283 25.42 5.62 -10.68
N MET A 284 24.68 5.30 -11.75
CA MET A 284 24.67 3.99 -12.40
C MET A 284 25.90 3.75 -13.31
N GLY A 285 26.73 4.78 -13.53
CA GLY A 285 27.82 4.74 -14.48
C GLY A 285 27.40 4.66 -15.96
N PHE A 286 26.12 4.95 -16.28
CA PHE A 286 25.65 5.03 -17.67
C PHE A 286 26.21 6.28 -18.38
N LEU A 287 26.56 7.30 -17.62
CA LEU A 287 27.18 8.53 -18.11
C LEU A 287 28.41 8.86 -17.26
N LYS A 288 29.48 9.28 -17.92
CA LYS A 288 30.65 9.84 -17.25
C LYS A 288 30.52 11.37 -17.17
N PRO A 289 30.89 12.00 -16.05
CA PRO A 289 30.96 13.46 -15.98
C PRO A 289 32.11 13.97 -16.88
N ASP A 290 32.00 15.21 -17.33
CA ASP A 290 33.11 15.85 -18.09
C ASP A 290 34.17 16.43 -17.14
N SER A 291 33.77 16.76 -15.89
CA SER A 291 34.66 17.05 -14.75
C SER A 291 33.99 16.78 -13.42
N GLY A 292 34.76 16.81 -12.35
CA GLY A 292 34.30 16.44 -11.01
C GLY A 292 34.37 14.95 -10.76
N ARG A 293 33.74 14.47 -9.63
CA ARG A 293 33.81 13.06 -9.22
C ARG A 293 32.45 12.56 -8.74
N VAL A 294 32.22 11.26 -9.01
CA VAL A 294 31.05 10.53 -8.50
C VAL A 294 31.54 9.34 -7.68
N ILE A 295 31.25 9.35 -6.40
CA ILE A 295 31.59 8.28 -5.46
C ILE A 295 30.31 7.51 -5.11
N VAL A 296 30.35 6.17 -5.17
CA VAL A 296 29.23 5.29 -4.87
C VAL A 296 29.73 4.12 -4.02
N ALA A 297 29.10 3.90 -2.87
CA ALA A 297 29.48 2.84 -1.91
C ALA A 297 30.98 2.85 -1.53
N GLY A 298 31.57 4.06 -1.43
CA GLY A 298 32.98 4.27 -1.12
C GLY A 298 33.94 4.24 -2.32
N ASP A 299 33.48 3.83 -3.49
CA ASP A 299 34.27 3.72 -4.71
C ASP A 299 34.11 4.98 -5.58
N ASP A 300 35.23 5.58 -6.06
CA ASP A 300 35.21 6.64 -7.08
C ASP A 300 34.97 6.00 -8.44
N ILE A 301 33.73 6.05 -8.94
CA ILE A 301 33.29 5.39 -10.17
C ILE A 301 33.48 6.26 -11.43
N THR A 302 34.04 7.47 -11.29
CA THR A 302 34.11 8.48 -12.34
C THR A 302 34.69 7.93 -13.65
N ASP A 303 35.74 7.13 -13.55
CA ASP A 303 36.46 6.57 -14.70
C ASP A 303 36.27 5.06 -14.86
N TYR A 304 35.40 4.42 -14.09
CA TYR A 304 35.20 2.98 -14.14
C TYR A 304 34.86 2.47 -15.55
N THR A 305 35.37 1.27 -15.86
CA THR A 305 34.99 0.49 -17.05
C THR A 305 33.69 -0.26 -16.78
N GLU A 306 33.06 -0.80 -17.84
CA GLU A 306 31.84 -1.59 -17.71
C GLU A 306 31.98 -2.77 -16.74
N ASP A 307 33.13 -3.48 -16.80
CA ASP A 307 33.41 -4.62 -15.91
C ASP A 307 33.51 -4.19 -14.43
N GLN A 308 34.08 -3.02 -14.15
CA GLN A 308 34.14 -2.47 -12.79
C GLN A 308 32.77 -1.99 -12.29
N LEU A 309 31.94 -1.47 -13.18
CA LEU A 309 30.58 -1.02 -12.87
C LEU A 309 29.62 -2.16 -12.52
N GLU A 310 29.91 -3.41 -12.94
CA GLU A 310 29.08 -4.57 -12.58
C GLU A 310 28.95 -4.72 -11.05
N GLY A 311 30.06 -4.55 -10.31
CA GLY A 311 30.04 -4.59 -8.84
C GLY A 311 29.21 -3.49 -8.20
N ILE A 312 29.18 -2.29 -8.79
CA ILE A 312 28.34 -1.17 -8.36
C ILE A 312 26.88 -1.44 -8.65
N ARG A 313 26.53 -1.95 -9.85
CA ARG A 313 25.16 -2.25 -10.26
C ARG A 313 24.52 -3.41 -9.50
N LYS A 314 25.30 -4.25 -8.81
CA LYS A 314 24.81 -5.22 -7.82
C LYS A 314 24.36 -4.56 -6.51
N LYS A 315 25.03 -3.46 -6.11
CA LYS A 315 24.71 -2.71 -4.88
C LYS A 315 23.65 -1.63 -5.09
N VAL A 316 23.59 -1.05 -6.29
CA VAL A 316 22.66 0.05 -6.64
C VAL A 316 21.77 -0.37 -7.79
N THR A 317 20.48 -0.30 -7.61
CA THR A 317 19.50 -0.62 -8.66
C THR A 317 18.64 0.59 -9.00
N MET A 318 18.02 0.60 -10.19
CA MET A 318 17.23 1.72 -10.68
C MET A 318 15.83 1.30 -11.10
N VAL A 319 14.84 2.03 -10.64
CA VAL A 319 13.46 1.96 -11.09
C VAL A 319 13.22 3.09 -12.07
N PHE A 320 13.10 2.76 -13.34
CA PHE A 320 12.92 3.72 -14.43
C PHE A 320 11.50 4.30 -14.49
N GLN A 321 11.37 5.48 -15.09
CA GLN A 321 10.12 6.20 -15.25
C GLN A 321 9.00 5.38 -15.91
N ASN A 322 9.30 4.47 -16.82
CA ASN A 322 8.31 3.60 -17.48
C ASN A 322 8.20 2.20 -16.84
N GLY A 323 8.93 1.95 -15.72
CA GLY A 323 9.07 0.63 -15.13
C GLY A 323 10.04 -0.26 -15.91
N ALA A 324 10.24 -0.04 -17.21
CA ALA A 324 11.13 -0.79 -18.13
C ALA A 324 11.01 -2.32 -17.98
N LEU A 325 9.79 -2.83 -17.83
CA LEU A 325 9.54 -4.28 -17.80
C LEU A 325 9.73 -4.88 -19.19
N PHE A 326 10.17 -6.14 -19.22
CA PHE A 326 10.21 -6.92 -20.45
C PHE A 326 8.78 -7.35 -20.82
N ASP A 327 8.25 -6.83 -21.91
CA ASP A 327 6.87 -7.08 -22.34
C ASP A 327 6.61 -8.56 -22.73
N SER A 328 7.68 -9.28 -23.09
CA SER A 328 7.63 -10.72 -23.47
C SER A 328 7.73 -11.66 -22.28
N LEU A 329 8.02 -11.17 -21.08
CA LEU A 329 8.13 -11.96 -19.86
C LEU A 329 6.93 -11.69 -18.96
N THR A 330 6.49 -12.73 -18.24
CA THR A 330 5.46 -12.56 -17.20
C THR A 330 5.97 -11.67 -16.06
N VAL A 331 5.07 -11.27 -15.18
CA VAL A 331 5.37 -10.51 -13.98
C VAL A 331 6.41 -11.25 -13.12
N GLY A 332 6.17 -12.54 -12.87
CA GLY A 332 7.09 -13.39 -12.11
C GLY A 332 8.45 -13.52 -12.77
N GLU A 333 8.49 -13.71 -14.10
CA GLU A 333 9.73 -13.79 -14.87
C GLU A 333 10.51 -12.46 -14.89
N ASN A 334 9.81 -11.33 -14.97
CA ASN A 334 10.44 -10.01 -14.83
C ASN A 334 11.18 -9.86 -13.49
N VAL A 335 10.54 -10.30 -12.39
CA VAL A 335 11.14 -10.23 -11.04
C VAL A 335 12.24 -11.29 -10.87
N ALA A 336 12.07 -12.47 -11.47
CA ALA A 336 13.07 -13.55 -11.46
C ALA A 336 14.33 -13.22 -12.26
N PHE A 337 14.23 -12.35 -13.27
CA PHE A 337 15.31 -12.07 -14.22
C PHE A 337 16.66 -11.76 -13.55
N PRO A 338 16.77 -10.81 -12.61
CA PRO A 338 18.05 -10.51 -11.95
C PRO A 338 18.59 -11.69 -11.12
N LEU A 339 17.71 -12.54 -10.58
CA LEU A 339 18.10 -13.71 -9.79
C LEU A 339 18.70 -14.82 -10.68
N ARG A 340 18.17 -15.00 -11.88
CA ARG A 340 18.68 -15.98 -12.86
C ARG A 340 20.03 -15.59 -13.44
N GLU A 341 20.27 -14.29 -13.60
CA GLU A 341 21.58 -13.79 -14.08
C GLU A 341 22.73 -14.16 -13.14
N THR A 342 22.49 -14.26 -11.82
CA THR A 342 23.54 -14.63 -10.86
C THR A 342 23.91 -16.11 -10.90
N GLN A 343 23.04 -16.99 -11.43
CA GLN A 343 23.19 -18.46 -11.51
C GLN A 343 23.52 -19.18 -10.19
N GLU A 344 23.31 -18.51 -9.05
CA GLU A 344 23.63 -19.05 -7.72
C GLU A 344 22.46 -19.77 -7.05
N LEU A 345 21.23 -19.59 -7.58
CA LEU A 345 19.99 -20.04 -6.97
C LEU A 345 19.31 -21.12 -7.81
N THR A 346 18.63 -22.06 -7.15
CA THR A 346 17.73 -23.01 -7.82
C THR A 346 16.41 -22.34 -8.22
N GLU A 347 15.73 -22.86 -9.24
CA GLU A 347 14.42 -22.32 -9.66
C GLU A 347 13.39 -22.31 -8.52
N GLU A 348 13.43 -23.27 -7.60
CA GLU A 348 12.56 -23.31 -6.42
C GLU A 348 12.87 -22.16 -5.44
N GLN A 349 14.13 -21.85 -5.21
CA GLN A 349 14.55 -20.71 -4.41
C GLN A 349 14.17 -19.39 -5.07
N ILE A 350 14.35 -19.29 -6.39
CA ILE A 350 13.93 -18.12 -7.18
C ILE A 350 12.44 -17.92 -7.03
N PHE A 351 11.63 -18.97 -7.19
CA PHE A 351 10.17 -18.90 -7.05
C PHE A 351 9.75 -18.36 -5.68
N GLN A 352 10.36 -18.87 -4.59
CA GLN A 352 10.05 -18.41 -3.22
C GLN A 352 10.40 -16.92 -3.02
N ILE A 353 11.55 -16.48 -3.55
CA ILE A 353 11.97 -15.06 -3.47
C ILE A 353 11.00 -14.19 -4.27
N VAL A 354 10.66 -14.58 -5.48
CA VAL A 354 9.74 -13.85 -6.37
C VAL A 354 8.37 -13.72 -5.72
N ASP A 355 7.80 -14.81 -5.20
CA ASP A 355 6.51 -14.80 -4.52
C ASP A 355 6.52 -13.84 -3.33
N GLY A 356 7.55 -13.89 -2.48
CA GLY A 356 7.72 -12.95 -1.36
C GLY A 356 7.84 -11.49 -1.81
N LEU A 357 8.55 -11.20 -2.90
CA LEU A 357 8.68 -9.84 -3.44
C LEU A 357 7.37 -9.34 -4.04
N LEU A 358 6.66 -10.17 -4.80
CA LEU A 358 5.34 -9.83 -5.36
C LEU A 358 4.32 -9.56 -4.23
N GLN A 359 4.36 -10.36 -3.15
CA GLN A 359 3.57 -10.13 -1.96
C GLN A 359 3.94 -8.78 -1.29
N MET A 360 5.22 -8.49 -1.16
CA MET A 360 5.73 -7.27 -0.55
C MET A 360 5.24 -6.00 -1.29
N VAL A 361 5.16 -6.04 -2.61
CA VAL A 361 4.68 -4.92 -3.43
C VAL A 361 3.17 -4.98 -3.74
N GLY A 362 2.45 -6.01 -3.27
CA GLY A 362 1.00 -6.11 -3.35
C GLY A 362 0.45 -6.60 -4.70
N VAL A 363 1.22 -7.41 -5.45
CA VAL A 363 0.82 -7.98 -6.76
C VAL A 363 1.06 -9.50 -6.85
N GLN A 364 0.97 -10.21 -5.73
CA GLN A 364 1.31 -11.64 -5.62
C GLN A 364 0.50 -12.55 -6.55
N GLU A 365 -0.78 -12.24 -6.81
CA GLU A 365 -1.66 -13.07 -7.65
C GLU A 365 -1.44 -12.83 -9.15
N MET A 366 -0.50 -11.95 -9.52
CA MET A 366 -0.28 -11.51 -10.90
C MET A 366 0.98 -12.12 -11.53
N GLY A 367 1.62 -13.09 -10.88
CA GLY A 367 2.88 -13.67 -11.31
C GLY A 367 2.88 -14.18 -12.76
N ASP A 368 1.76 -14.77 -13.19
CA ASP A 368 1.58 -15.37 -14.53
C ASP A 368 1.09 -14.38 -15.59
N LEU A 369 0.74 -13.14 -15.22
CA LEU A 369 0.26 -12.13 -16.16
C LEU A 369 1.42 -11.49 -16.92
N LEU A 370 1.12 -10.97 -18.12
CA LEU A 370 2.05 -10.14 -18.89
C LEU A 370 1.97 -8.67 -18.41
N PRO A 371 3.03 -7.89 -18.59
CA PRO A 371 2.98 -6.45 -18.29
C PRO A 371 1.85 -5.70 -19.01
N SER A 372 1.44 -6.13 -20.23
CA SER A 372 0.32 -5.55 -20.96
C SER A 372 -1.00 -5.60 -20.19
N ASP A 373 -1.18 -6.59 -19.32
CA ASP A 373 -2.41 -6.85 -18.57
C ASP A 373 -2.48 -6.04 -17.26
N LEU A 374 -1.41 -5.30 -16.93
CA LEU A 374 -1.29 -4.53 -15.70
C LEU A 374 -1.61 -3.05 -15.91
N SER A 375 -2.20 -2.43 -14.89
CA SER A 375 -2.28 -0.97 -14.80
C SER A 375 -0.88 -0.34 -14.67
N THR A 376 -0.77 0.96 -14.99
CA THR A 376 0.50 1.70 -14.86
C THR A 376 1.08 1.60 -13.43
N GLY A 377 0.23 1.74 -12.40
CA GLY A 377 0.67 1.61 -11.01
C GLY A 377 1.19 0.22 -10.67
N MET A 378 0.53 -0.84 -11.12
CA MET A 378 0.98 -2.23 -10.95
C MET A 378 2.33 -2.48 -11.65
N LYS A 379 2.51 -1.97 -12.87
CA LYS A 379 3.82 -2.03 -13.57
C LYS A 379 4.94 -1.40 -12.74
N ARG A 380 4.66 -0.28 -12.05
CA ARG A 380 5.61 0.35 -11.12
C ARG A 380 5.93 -0.55 -9.94
N SER A 381 4.91 -1.15 -9.31
CA SER A 381 5.10 -2.10 -8.20
C SER A 381 5.96 -3.29 -8.63
N VAL A 382 5.71 -3.87 -9.81
CA VAL A 382 6.54 -4.96 -10.36
C VAL A 382 7.97 -4.51 -10.64
N ALA A 383 8.17 -3.31 -11.19
CA ALA A 383 9.50 -2.75 -11.42
C ALA A 383 10.27 -2.56 -10.11
N ILE A 384 9.59 -2.14 -9.04
CA ILE A 384 10.17 -2.06 -7.69
C ILE A 384 10.55 -3.46 -7.20
N ALA A 385 9.67 -4.47 -7.33
CA ALA A 385 9.96 -5.85 -6.93
C ALA A 385 11.20 -6.40 -7.67
N ARG A 386 11.28 -6.16 -8.99
CA ARG A 386 12.45 -6.54 -9.80
C ARG A 386 13.73 -5.86 -9.33
N ALA A 387 13.68 -4.56 -9.01
CA ALA A 387 14.83 -3.85 -8.49
C ALA A 387 15.31 -4.40 -7.14
N LEU A 388 14.38 -4.81 -6.27
CA LEU A 388 14.66 -5.40 -4.96
C LEU A 388 15.19 -6.85 -5.05
N ALA A 389 14.91 -7.57 -6.13
CA ALA A 389 15.35 -8.95 -6.31
C ALA A 389 16.87 -9.11 -6.23
N ALA A 390 17.62 -8.11 -6.71
CA ALA A 390 19.08 -8.06 -6.60
C ALA A 390 19.60 -7.80 -5.16
N ARG A 391 18.71 -7.59 -4.18
CA ARG A 391 19.03 -7.21 -2.78
C ARG A 391 19.97 -6.00 -2.70
N PRO A 392 19.61 -4.87 -3.31
CA PRO A 392 20.47 -3.70 -3.38
C PRO A 392 20.62 -3.03 -2.01
N GLU A 393 21.71 -2.31 -1.82
CA GLU A 393 21.94 -1.41 -0.69
C GLU A 393 21.30 -0.03 -0.96
N CYS A 394 21.16 0.34 -2.25
CA CYS A 394 20.57 1.60 -2.67
C CYS A 394 19.60 1.40 -3.86
N VAL A 395 18.47 2.10 -3.83
CA VAL A 395 17.50 2.13 -4.94
C VAL A 395 17.30 3.56 -5.44
N LEU A 396 17.48 3.73 -6.75
CA LEU A 396 17.25 4.97 -7.46
C LEU A 396 15.86 4.94 -8.11
N PHE A 397 15.03 5.93 -7.82
CA PHE A 397 13.70 6.06 -8.41
C PHE A 397 13.65 7.26 -9.35
N ASP A 398 13.41 7.02 -10.63
CA ASP A 398 13.24 8.08 -11.63
C ASP A 398 11.75 8.33 -11.86
N GLU A 399 11.25 9.45 -11.36
CA GLU A 399 9.86 9.92 -11.53
C GLU A 399 8.81 8.81 -11.27
N PRO A 400 8.80 8.15 -10.09
CA PRO A 400 8.02 6.93 -9.86
C PRO A 400 6.50 7.14 -9.91
N THR A 401 6.02 8.37 -9.72
CA THR A 401 4.59 8.73 -9.71
C THR A 401 4.11 9.43 -10.98
N THR A 402 5.00 9.70 -11.93
CA THR A 402 4.64 10.38 -13.19
C THR A 402 3.72 9.50 -14.05
N MET A 403 2.66 10.09 -14.62
CA MET A 403 1.62 9.43 -15.44
C MET A 403 0.85 8.31 -14.67
N VAL A 404 0.83 8.41 -13.35
CA VAL A 404 0.03 7.56 -12.47
C VAL A 404 -1.07 8.43 -11.88
N ASP A 405 -2.27 7.87 -11.71
CA ASP A 405 -3.35 8.60 -11.06
C ASP A 405 -2.97 8.98 -9.60
N PRO A 406 -3.56 10.06 -9.05
CA PRO A 406 -3.16 10.59 -7.75
C PRO A 406 -3.24 9.57 -6.61
N LEU A 407 -4.20 8.65 -6.65
CA LEU A 407 -4.36 7.62 -5.63
C LEU A 407 -3.23 6.60 -5.72
N MET A 408 -2.94 6.10 -6.93
CA MET A 408 -1.83 5.17 -7.13
C MET A 408 -0.48 5.81 -6.85
N ALA A 409 -0.31 7.12 -7.15
CA ALA A 409 0.88 7.87 -6.78
C ALA A 409 1.09 7.88 -5.26
N GLN A 410 0.02 8.08 -4.50
CA GLN A 410 0.06 8.01 -3.04
C GLN A 410 0.42 6.61 -2.54
N LEU A 411 -0.19 5.56 -3.10
CA LEU A 411 0.10 4.16 -2.75
C LEU A 411 1.55 3.77 -3.07
N LEU A 412 2.08 4.21 -4.21
CA LEU A 412 3.48 4.01 -4.55
C LEU A 412 4.42 4.73 -3.57
N GLY A 413 4.09 5.96 -3.16
CA GLY A 413 4.83 6.67 -2.12
C GLY A 413 4.83 5.92 -0.78
N ASP A 414 3.67 5.37 -0.37
CA ASP A 414 3.56 4.55 0.85
C ASP A 414 4.36 3.26 0.73
N LEU A 415 4.32 2.61 -0.43
CA LEU A 415 5.12 1.42 -0.72
C LEU A 415 6.62 1.73 -0.60
N ILE A 416 7.11 2.77 -1.27
CA ILE A 416 8.53 3.15 -1.23
C ILE A 416 8.97 3.46 0.20
N LYS A 417 8.17 4.24 0.95
CA LYS A 417 8.45 4.56 2.37
C LYS A 417 8.53 3.31 3.24
N ARG A 418 7.57 2.41 3.09
CA ARG A 418 7.54 1.13 3.82
C ARG A 418 8.76 0.27 3.52
N LEU A 419 9.10 0.10 2.23
CA LEU A 419 10.25 -0.69 1.79
C LEU A 419 11.56 -0.09 2.32
N LYS A 420 11.71 1.24 2.28
CA LYS A 420 12.86 1.95 2.84
C LYS A 420 13.05 1.62 4.32
N ILE A 421 11.99 1.67 5.11
CA ILE A 421 12.04 1.39 6.55
C ILE A 421 12.31 -0.09 6.82
N GLN A 422 11.59 -1.00 6.13
CA GLN A 422 11.70 -2.44 6.37
C GLN A 422 13.06 -3.02 5.98
N LEU A 423 13.65 -2.51 4.90
CA LEU A 423 14.90 -3.01 4.34
C LEU A 423 16.10 -2.11 4.66
N ASN A 424 15.90 -1.01 5.39
CA ASN A 424 16.92 0.01 5.70
C ASN A 424 17.68 0.49 4.44
N LEU A 425 16.94 0.74 3.36
CA LEU A 425 17.50 1.09 2.06
C LEU A 425 17.97 2.54 2.02
N THR A 426 19.13 2.77 1.40
CA THR A 426 19.49 4.08 0.88
C THR A 426 18.64 4.37 -0.36
N SER A 427 18.17 5.58 -0.57
CA SER A 427 17.33 5.89 -1.73
C SER A 427 17.59 7.28 -2.28
N ILE A 428 17.57 7.39 -3.61
CA ILE A 428 17.42 8.69 -4.29
C ILE A 428 16.13 8.65 -5.08
N VAL A 429 15.30 9.68 -4.92
CA VAL A 429 14.04 9.83 -5.65
C VAL A 429 14.08 11.11 -6.46
N VAL A 430 14.15 10.97 -7.77
CA VAL A 430 13.96 12.09 -8.70
C VAL A 430 12.46 12.30 -8.89
N THR A 431 11.99 13.50 -8.64
CA THR A 431 10.58 13.82 -8.83
C THR A 431 10.33 15.33 -8.97
N HIS A 432 9.17 15.69 -9.51
CA HIS A 432 8.61 17.03 -9.46
C HIS A 432 7.35 17.08 -8.58
N ASP A 433 6.98 15.94 -7.95
CA ASP A 433 5.84 15.80 -7.04
C ASP A 433 6.29 16.15 -5.62
N MET A 434 5.86 17.31 -5.14
CA MET A 434 6.21 17.84 -3.82
C MET A 434 5.61 17.00 -2.69
N ARG A 435 4.45 16.37 -2.91
CA ARG A 435 3.82 15.50 -1.91
C ARG A 435 4.65 14.24 -1.70
N LEU A 436 5.14 13.67 -2.80
CA LEU A 436 6.03 12.52 -2.72
C LEU A 436 7.34 12.90 -2.02
N ALA A 437 7.94 14.04 -2.38
CA ALA A 437 9.15 14.53 -1.74
C ALA A 437 8.94 14.77 -0.24
N LYS A 438 7.89 15.47 0.16
CA LYS A 438 7.54 15.72 1.58
C LYS A 438 7.34 14.42 2.37
N LYS A 439 6.83 13.37 1.71
CA LYS A 439 6.56 12.07 2.33
C LYS A 439 7.81 11.23 2.54
N LEU A 440 8.78 11.31 1.62
CA LEU A 440 9.92 10.41 1.55
C LEU A 440 11.24 11.03 1.99
N ALA A 441 11.47 12.31 1.68
CA ALA A 441 12.78 12.95 1.81
C ALA A 441 13.16 13.22 3.26
N GLU A 442 14.35 12.79 3.65
CA GLU A 442 15.08 13.34 4.79
C GLU A 442 15.80 14.62 4.37
N ARG A 443 16.47 14.60 3.22
CA ARG A 443 17.07 15.80 2.60
C ARG A 443 16.65 15.93 1.13
N VAL A 444 16.79 17.15 0.62
CA VAL A 444 16.38 17.55 -0.72
C VAL A 444 17.54 18.27 -1.41
N VAL A 445 17.79 17.91 -2.66
CA VAL A 445 18.59 18.69 -3.62
C VAL A 445 17.62 19.37 -4.56
N PHE A 446 17.66 20.70 -4.68
CA PHE A 446 16.86 21.42 -5.66
C PHE A 446 17.74 21.85 -6.83
N LEU A 447 17.47 21.28 -8.01
CA LEU A 447 18.19 21.60 -9.23
C LEU A 447 17.46 22.68 -10.04
N HIS A 448 18.21 23.70 -10.44
CA HIS A 448 17.76 24.74 -11.35
C HIS A 448 18.87 25.12 -12.33
N GLU A 449 18.57 25.14 -13.63
CA GLU A 449 19.52 25.44 -14.70
C GLU A 449 20.87 24.70 -14.56
N GLY A 450 20.77 23.41 -14.23
CA GLY A 450 21.96 22.56 -14.03
C GLY A 450 22.66 22.70 -12.69
N LYS A 451 22.29 23.64 -11.84
CA LYS A 451 22.95 23.91 -10.54
C LYS A 451 22.11 23.39 -9.38
N ALA A 452 22.79 22.92 -8.34
CA ALA A 452 22.16 22.63 -7.06
C ALA A 452 22.04 23.96 -6.26
N ILE A 453 20.88 24.60 -6.35
CA ILE A 453 20.63 25.89 -5.67
C ILE A 453 20.23 25.73 -4.21
N PHE A 454 19.88 24.49 -3.79
CA PHE A 454 19.57 24.15 -2.41
C PHE A 454 19.96 22.69 -2.12
N PHE A 455 20.48 22.46 -0.93
CA PHE A 455 20.70 21.13 -0.36
C PHE A 455 20.52 21.20 1.16
N GLY A 456 19.51 20.52 1.68
CA GLY A 456 19.14 20.54 3.10
C GLY A 456 17.91 19.70 3.37
N THR A 457 17.32 19.80 4.56
CA THR A 457 16.08 19.12 4.90
C THR A 457 14.89 19.71 4.15
N TYR A 458 13.80 18.94 4.02
CA TYR A 458 12.57 19.41 3.39
C TYR A 458 12.00 20.64 4.11
N ALA A 459 12.06 20.67 5.45
CA ALA A 459 11.59 21.78 6.27
C ALA A 459 12.42 23.07 6.06
N GLU A 460 13.74 22.94 5.89
CA GLU A 460 14.60 24.08 5.53
C GLU A 460 14.27 24.61 4.14
N MET A 461 13.94 23.73 3.18
CA MET A 461 13.53 24.14 1.85
C MET A 461 12.20 24.91 1.85
N GLU A 462 11.20 24.46 2.64
CA GLU A 462 9.92 25.18 2.79
C GLU A 462 10.12 26.63 3.33
N ASN A 463 11.14 26.85 4.14
CA ASN A 463 11.48 28.16 4.72
C ASN A 463 12.56 28.93 3.94
N CYS A 464 13.07 28.36 2.85
CA CYS A 464 14.09 29.00 2.02
C CYS A 464 13.55 30.24 1.33
N GLN A 465 14.33 31.34 1.32
CA GLN A 465 13.94 32.61 0.72
C GLN A 465 14.29 32.70 -0.79
N GLU A 466 14.79 31.60 -1.39
CA GLU A 466 15.13 31.57 -2.80
C GLU A 466 13.85 31.68 -3.66
N PRO A 467 13.70 32.74 -4.50
CA PRO A 467 12.44 32.99 -5.20
C PRO A 467 11.97 31.84 -6.09
N ILE A 468 12.93 31.13 -6.70
CA ILE A 468 12.63 30.00 -7.60
C ILE A 468 12.04 28.81 -6.84
N ILE A 469 12.53 28.58 -5.62
CA ILE A 469 12.00 27.52 -4.75
C ILE A 469 10.61 27.89 -4.28
N GLN A 470 10.38 29.16 -3.89
CA GLN A 470 9.07 29.63 -3.46
C GLN A 470 8.04 29.56 -4.58
N GLU A 471 8.39 30.01 -5.80
CA GLU A 471 7.53 29.84 -6.98
C GLU A 471 7.17 28.37 -7.23
N PHE A 472 8.13 27.45 -7.05
CA PHE A 472 7.91 26.01 -7.24
C PHE A 472 6.96 25.44 -6.19
N LEU A 473 7.07 25.87 -4.93
CA LEU A 473 6.19 25.49 -3.82
C LEU A 473 4.77 26.02 -4.02
N GLU A 474 4.61 27.28 -4.44
CA GLU A 474 3.32 27.91 -4.72
C GLU A 474 2.57 27.22 -5.88
N LEU A 475 3.26 26.87 -6.95
CA LEU A 475 2.67 26.16 -8.10
C LEU A 475 2.11 24.79 -7.71
N ASP A 476 2.69 24.12 -6.72
CA ASP A 476 2.17 22.85 -6.21
C ASP A 476 0.93 23.05 -5.35
N GLN A 477 0.88 24.14 -4.55
CA GLN A 477 -0.30 24.48 -3.74
C GLN A 477 -1.51 24.85 -4.63
N LEU A 478 -1.31 25.61 -5.71
CA LEU A 478 -2.38 25.97 -6.65
C LEU A 478 -2.99 24.75 -7.37
N LYS A 479 -2.20 23.70 -7.61
CA LYS A 479 -2.71 22.41 -8.14
C LYS A 479 -3.56 21.63 -7.13
N LEU A 480 -3.58 22.04 -5.87
CA LEU A 480 -4.37 21.44 -4.81
C LEU A 480 -5.77 22.04 -4.69
N GLU A 481 -5.94 23.30 -5.11
CA GLU A 481 -7.20 24.07 -5.00
C GLU A 481 -8.06 23.99 -6.28
N ALA A 482 -7.52 23.46 -7.36
CA ALA A 482 -8.20 23.26 -8.66
C ALA A 482 -8.64 21.81 -8.86
#